data_a2856f05d6a5fa2c6140e546c0472f6a
#
_entry.id   a2856f05d6a5fa2c6140e546c0472f6a
#
_cell.length_a   1.000
_cell.length_b   1.000
_cell.length_c   1.000
_cell.angle_alpha   90.00
_cell.angle_beta   90.00
_cell.angle_gamma   90.00
#
_symmetry.space_group_name_H-M   'P 1'
#
loop_
_entity.id
_entity.type
_entity.pdbx_description
1 polymer ?
#
loop_
_entity_poly.entity_id
_entity_poly.type
_entity_poly.pdbx_seq_one_letter_code
_entity_poly.pdbx_strand_id
1 'polypeptide(L)'
;MKFLIRWTFRLLILFVVLAVAAVLLLDTAAKSLMEGRIRSQTGMDVKIGKVEIGLASPTLRMDGFKLYNSSAFGGTSLMEIPELYVEYDREAVAQKKLKLKLLRVHVSEITVVRDAKGRTNLDALQSQGGRAQQVGMEFVGIETLNLTLGKLRYIDLKDPKQTKEVSFGLKEEVVHNVKSAGDLSGVMLKVALKQGAGLLGGGWLNALLPSLGMSPTNQPGNQPPPRK
;
A
#
# COMPACT_ATOMS: atom_id res chain seq x y z
N MET A 1 -6.34 -6.58 -9.42
CA MET A 1 -4.92 -6.59 -9.03
C MET A 1 -4.15 -5.35 -9.46
N LYS A 2 -4.12 -4.95 -10.73
CA LYS A 2 -3.37 -3.75 -11.19
C LYS A 2 -3.68 -2.48 -10.39
N PHE A 3 -4.90 -2.33 -9.90
CA PHE A 3 -5.34 -1.14 -9.17
C PHE A 3 -4.85 -1.13 -7.71
N LEU A 4 -5.01 -2.21 -6.94
CA LEU A 4 -4.43 -2.35 -5.58
C LEU A 4 -2.94 -2.09 -5.60
N ILE A 5 -2.22 -2.70 -6.57
CA ILE A 5 -0.79 -2.52 -6.75
C ILE A 5 -0.46 -1.06 -7.02
N ARG A 6 -1.17 -0.43 -7.97
CA ARG A 6 -0.96 0.99 -8.29
C ARG A 6 -1.21 1.87 -7.07
N TRP A 7 -2.21 1.51 -6.29
CA TRP A 7 -2.62 2.32 -5.16
C TRP A 7 -1.71 2.11 -3.95
N THR A 8 -1.42 0.86 -3.59
CA THR A 8 -0.42 0.52 -2.56
C THR A 8 0.95 1.07 -2.94
N PHE A 9 1.33 0.97 -4.22
CA PHE A 9 2.55 1.55 -4.73
C PHE A 9 2.56 3.09 -4.62
N ARG A 10 1.47 3.77 -4.98
CA ARG A 10 1.35 5.23 -4.83
C ARG A 10 1.40 5.67 -3.37
N LEU A 11 0.74 4.94 -2.48
CA LEU A 11 0.81 5.18 -1.03
C LEU A 11 2.21 4.96 -0.50
N LEU A 12 2.86 3.88 -0.92
CA LEU A 12 4.23 3.59 -0.54
C LEU A 12 5.18 4.70 -1.02
N ILE A 13 5.07 5.11 -2.29
CA ILE A 13 5.89 6.20 -2.83
C ILE A 13 5.59 7.52 -2.12
N LEU A 14 4.33 7.87 -1.92
CA LEU A 14 3.96 9.06 -1.14
C LEU A 14 4.61 9.03 0.23
N PHE A 15 4.53 7.88 0.90
CA PHE A 15 5.09 7.70 2.21
C PHE A 15 6.62 7.85 2.20
N VAL A 16 7.30 7.24 1.24
CA VAL A 16 8.75 7.38 1.08
C VAL A 16 9.14 8.82 0.72
N VAL A 17 8.38 9.49 -0.16
CA VAL A 17 8.60 10.92 -0.47
C VAL A 17 8.47 11.78 0.77
N LEU A 18 7.42 11.55 1.58
CA LEU A 18 7.21 12.28 2.83
C LEU A 18 8.32 12.01 3.84
N ALA A 19 8.76 10.76 3.93
CA ALA A 19 9.86 10.35 4.80
C ALA A 19 11.16 11.04 4.40
N VAL A 20 11.53 11.03 3.10
CA VAL A 20 12.74 11.69 2.59
C VAL A 20 12.64 13.22 2.74
N ALA A 21 11.45 13.82 2.49
CA ALA A 21 11.25 15.24 2.70
C ALA A 21 11.38 15.66 4.18
N ALA A 22 10.97 14.78 5.12
CA ALA A 22 11.14 15.02 6.55
C ALA A 22 12.62 14.99 6.98
N VAL A 23 13.44 14.14 6.32
CA VAL A 23 14.90 14.11 6.54
C VAL A 23 15.56 15.46 6.27
N LEU A 24 15.07 16.20 5.28
CA LEU A 24 15.62 17.51 4.92
C LEU A 24 15.28 18.60 5.97
N LEU A 25 14.38 18.32 6.91
CA LEU A 25 13.91 19.26 7.92
C LEU A 25 14.48 18.98 9.33
N LEU A 26 15.49 18.10 9.44
CA LEU A 26 16.25 17.71 10.64
C LEU A 26 15.75 18.32 11.95
N ASP A 27 14.95 17.60 12.71
CA ASP A 27 15.07 17.54 14.17
C ASP A 27 14.06 16.54 14.80
N THR A 28 14.09 16.38 16.10
CA THR A 28 13.22 15.55 16.97
C THR A 28 11.71 15.72 16.68
N ALA A 29 11.34 16.75 15.93
CA ALA A 29 10.00 17.01 15.41
C ALA A 29 9.59 16.18 14.19
N ALA A 30 10.53 15.45 13.54
CA ALA A 30 10.27 14.76 12.26
C ALA A 30 9.08 13.78 12.34
N LYS A 31 9.00 13.02 13.42
CA LYS A 31 7.90 12.07 13.65
C LYS A 31 6.54 12.78 13.69
N SER A 32 6.40 13.82 14.50
CA SER A 32 5.13 14.57 14.64
C SER A 32 4.75 15.29 13.36
N LEU A 33 5.74 15.82 12.63
CA LEU A 33 5.54 16.47 11.34
C LEU A 33 5.08 15.45 10.28
N MET A 34 5.67 14.24 10.27
CA MET A 34 5.29 13.17 9.37
C MET A 34 3.86 12.70 9.65
N GLU A 35 3.55 12.41 10.91
CA GLU A 35 2.20 12.02 11.33
C GLU A 35 1.18 13.11 10.97
N GLY A 36 1.47 14.38 11.24
CA GLY A 36 0.62 15.52 10.90
C GLY A 36 0.41 15.67 9.40
N ARG A 37 1.45 15.54 8.58
CA ARG A 37 1.35 15.62 7.12
C ARG A 37 0.57 14.46 6.51
N ILE A 38 0.82 13.24 6.95
CA ILE A 38 0.06 12.07 6.49
C ILE A 38 -1.42 12.26 6.84
N ARG A 39 -1.73 12.67 8.08
CA ARG A 39 -3.10 12.94 8.51
C ARG A 39 -3.75 14.03 7.66
N SER A 40 -3.06 15.15 7.39
CA SER A 40 -3.62 16.25 6.59
C SER A 40 -3.85 15.87 5.13
N GLN A 41 -3.04 14.97 4.56
CA GLN A 41 -3.15 14.56 3.15
C GLN A 41 -4.08 13.39 2.94
N THR A 42 -4.16 12.45 3.90
CA THR A 42 -4.96 11.24 3.78
C THR A 42 -6.26 11.28 4.56
N GLY A 43 -6.42 12.25 5.49
CA GLY A 43 -7.53 12.26 6.44
C GLY A 43 -7.51 11.09 7.42
N MET A 44 -6.42 10.32 7.48
CA MET A 44 -6.29 9.11 8.29
C MET A 44 -5.31 9.33 9.44
N ASP A 45 -5.60 8.67 10.55
CA ASP A 45 -4.66 8.66 11.68
C ASP A 45 -3.49 7.74 11.38
N VAL A 46 -2.30 8.19 11.77
CA VAL A 46 -1.07 7.42 11.62
C VAL A 46 -0.32 7.39 12.95
N LYS A 47 0.35 6.30 13.21
CA LYS A 47 1.27 6.14 14.34
C LYS A 47 2.59 5.60 13.82
N ILE A 48 3.67 6.25 14.20
CA ILE A 48 5.03 5.85 13.89
C ILE A 48 5.73 5.50 15.21
N GLY A 49 6.39 4.37 15.29
CA GLY A 49 7.16 3.98 16.47
C GLY A 49 8.46 4.78 16.56
N LYS A 50 9.41 4.48 15.69
CA LYS A 50 10.74 5.08 15.65
C LYS A 50 11.09 5.53 14.24
N VAL A 51 11.82 6.64 14.14
CA VAL A 51 12.46 7.12 12.91
C VAL A 51 13.93 7.30 13.18
N GLU A 52 14.77 6.78 12.31
CA GLU A 52 16.23 6.94 12.34
C GLU A 52 16.67 7.49 10.99
N ILE A 53 17.47 8.54 11.03
CA ILE A 53 17.98 9.22 9.84
C ILE A 53 19.50 9.09 9.85
N GLY A 54 20.06 8.53 8.78
CA GLY A 54 21.50 8.46 8.60
C GLY A 54 22.06 9.80 8.16
N LEU A 55 22.81 10.47 9.04
CA LEU A 55 23.43 11.76 8.73
C LEU A 55 24.60 11.62 7.77
N ALA A 56 25.41 10.58 7.95
CA ALA A 56 26.57 10.29 7.09
C ALA A 56 26.14 9.58 5.79
N SER A 57 25.22 8.65 5.89
CA SER A 57 24.66 7.91 4.77
C SER A 57 23.23 8.40 4.46
N PRO A 58 22.83 8.52 3.18
CA PRO A 58 21.49 8.96 2.81
C PRO A 58 20.46 7.84 3.06
N THR A 59 20.22 7.52 4.33
CA THR A 59 19.34 6.44 4.77
C THR A 59 18.23 6.95 5.68
N LEU A 60 17.08 6.29 5.60
CA LEU A 60 15.96 6.46 6.52
C LEU A 60 15.50 5.08 6.95
N ARG A 61 15.37 4.88 8.25
CA ARG A 61 14.72 3.70 8.83
C ARG A 61 13.51 4.15 9.63
N MET A 62 12.44 3.42 9.49
CA MET A 62 11.23 3.63 10.27
C MET A 62 10.72 2.29 10.78
N ASP A 63 10.44 2.25 12.07
CA ASP A 63 9.92 1.07 12.74
C ASP A 63 8.50 1.35 13.29
N GLY A 64 7.63 0.36 13.17
CA GLY A 64 6.32 0.36 13.79
C GLY A 64 5.34 1.38 13.19
N PHE A 65 5.33 1.53 11.86
CA PHE A 65 4.33 2.36 11.18
C PHE A 65 2.97 1.66 11.14
N LYS A 66 1.92 2.38 11.56
CA LYS A 66 0.52 1.95 11.48
C LYS A 66 -0.33 3.09 10.93
N LEU A 67 -1.06 2.79 9.87
CA LEU A 67 -2.07 3.67 9.30
C LEU A 67 -3.45 3.13 9.69
N TYR A 68 -4.31 4.00 10.20
CA TYR A 68 -5.63 3.61 10.69
C TYR A 68 -6.73 4.03 9.73
N ASN A 69 -7.74 3.19 9.62
CA ASN A 69 -8.98 3.51 8.94
C ASN A 69 -9.69 4.68 9.64
N SER A 70 -10.45 5.45 8.87
CA SER A 70 -11.35 6.43 9.47
C SER A 70 -12.42 5.74 10.33
N SER A 71 -13.08 6.49 11.22
CA SER A 71 -14.17 5.98 12.07
C SER A 71 -15.32 5.36 11.26
N ALA A 72 -15.55 5.82 10.04
CA ALA A 72 -16.54 5.25 9.12
C ALA A 72 -16.25 3.78 8.76
N PHE A 73 -15.01 3.35 8.86
CA PHE A 73 -14.55 1.98 8.63
C PHE A 73 -14.05 1.31 9.93
N GLY A 74 -14.60 1.72 11.08
CA GLY A 74 -14.35 1.08 12.37
C GLY A 74 -13.03 1.44 13.05
N GLY A 75 -12.23 2.37 12.51
CA GLY A 75 -10.99 2.85 13.13
C GLY A 75 -9.88 1.79 13.30
N THR A 76 -10.02 0.62 12.68
CA THR A 76 -9.04 -0.46 12.74
C THR A 76 -7.79 -0.10 11.94
N SER A 77 -6.66 -0.81 12.17
CA SER A 77 -5.47 -0.63 11.33
C SER A 77 -5.79 -0.95 9.87
N LEU A 78 -5.48 -0.03 8.95
CA LEU A 78 -5.55 -0.25 7.51
C LEU A 78 -4.29 -0.98 7.03
N MET A 79 -3.13 -0.54 7.51
CA MET A 79 -1.84 -1.05 7.08
C MET A 79 -0.84 -1.01 8.24
N GLU A 80 -0.12 -2.10 8.39
CA GLU A 80 0.97 -2.21 9.37
C GLU A 80 2.28 -2.52 8.66
N ILE A 81 3.26 -1.65 8.90
CA ILE A 81 4.63 -1.77 8.37
C ILE A 81 5.58 -1.81 9.57
N PRO A 82 5.95 -3.01 10.07
CA PRO A 82 6.90 -3.13 11.17
C PRO A 82 8.25 -2.49 10.87
N GLU A 83 8.72 -2.61 9.62
CA GLU A 83 10.00 -2.05 9.20
C GLU A 83 9.91 -1.48 7.79
N LEU A 84 10.41 -0.25 7.65
CA LEU A 84 10.72 0.39 6.38
C LEU A 84 12.17 0.89 6.43
N TYR A 85 12.96 0.51 5.42
CA TYR A 85 14.31 1.02 5.24
C TYR A 85 14.48 1.58 3.83
N VAL A 86 15.00 2.78 3.75
CA VAL A 86 15.20 3.52 2.50
C VAL A 86 16.65 3.95 2.41
N GLU A 87 17.27 3.69 1.27
CA GLU A 87 18.51 4.32 0.85
C GLU A 87 18.24 5.14 -0.40
N TYR A 88 18.49 6.45 -0.34
CA TYR A 88 18.13 7.38 -1.41
C TYR A 88 19.36 8.02 -2.04
N ASP A 89 19.18 8.51 -3.26
CA ASP A 89 20.20 9.29 -3.97
C ASP A 89 20.13 10.76 -3.53
N ARG A 90 21.17 11.23 -2.84
CA ARG A 90 21.22 12.58 -2.28
C ARG A 90 21.26 13.65 -3.38
N GLU A 91 21.94 13.38 -4.49
CA GLU A 91 22.04 14.33 -5.61
C GLU A 91 20.70 14.46 -6.33
N ALA A 92 20.00 13.36 -6.53
CA ALA A 92 18.67 13.36 -7.10
C ALA A 92 17.69 14.15 -6.21
N VAL A 93 17.74 13.96 -4.87
CA VAL A 93 16.91 14.69 -3.93
C VAL A 93 17.17 16.21 -3.99
N ALA A 94 18.43 16.63 -4.10
CA ALA A 94 18.78 18.05 -4.28
C ALA A 94 18.15 18.64 -5.56
N GLN A 95 17.89 17.82 -6.58
CA GLN A 95 17.21 18.19 -7.83
C GLN A 95 15.68 17.99 -7.76
N LYS A 96 15.10 17.78 -6.59
CA LYS A 96 13.68 17.46 -6.38
C LYS A 96 13.25 16.17 -7.09
N LYS A 97 14.15 15.21 -7.21
CA LYS A 97 13.90 13.89 -7.79
C LYS A 97 14.03 12.83 -6.71
N LEU A 98 13.07 11.91 -6.63
CA LEU A 98 13.11 10.78 -5.73
C LEU A 98 13.64 9.55 -6.49
N LYS A 99 14.93 9.28 -6.29
CA LYS A 99 15.62 8.08 -6.76
C LYS A 99 16.07 7.28 -5.56
N LEU A 100 15.59 6.04 -5.42
CA LEU A 100 15.95 5.15 -4.33
C LEU A 100 16.93 4.10 -4.82
N LYS A 101 18.03 3.91 -4.08
CA LYS A 101 18.99 2.83 -4.32
C LYS A 101 18.47 1.52 -3.75
N LEU A 102 17.93 1.59 -2.53
CA LEU A 102 17.32 0.45 -1.87
C LEU A 102 16.05 0.90 -1.15
N LEU A 103 14.97 0.14 -1.36
CA LEU A 103 13.77 0.20 -0.55
C LEU A 103 13.49 -1.19 0.00
N ARG A 104 13.60 -1.36 1.33
CA ARG A 104 13.13 -2.55 2.02
C ARG A 104 11.85 -2.21 2.75
N VAL A 105 10.80 -2.95 2.46
CA VAL A 105 9.51 -2.76 3.11
C VAL A 105 8.93 -4.10 3.57
N HIS A 106 8.58 -4.14 4.84
CA HIS A 106 7.88 -5.26 5.44
C HIS A 106 6.46 -4.81 5.77
N VAL A 107 5.48 -5.25 4.99
CA VAL A 107 4.05 -5.06 5.27
C VAL A 107 3.54 -6.31 5.95
N SER A 108 3.25 -6.24 7.25
CA SER A 108 2.75 -7.40 8.00
C SER A 108 1.28 -7.66 7.75
N GLU A 109 0.47 -6.61 7.67
CA GLU A 109 -0.97 -6.71 7.47
C GLU A 109 -1.52 -5.53 6.66
N ILE A 110 -2.47 -5.84 5.78
CA ILE A 110 -3.34 -4.87 5.11
C ILE A 110 -4.78 -5.27 5.44
N THR A 111 -5.60 -4.33 5.95
CA THR A 111 -7.00 -4.58 6.26
C THR A 111 -7.90 -3.80 5.33
N VAL A 112 -8.68 -4.52 4.54
CA VAL A 112 -9.76 -3.96 3.71
C VAL A 112 -11.06 -4.06 4.48
N VAL A 113 -11.73 -2.94 4.69
CA VAL A 113 -13.00 -2.87 5.40
C VAL A 113 -14.08 -2.41 4.44
N ARG A 114 -15.19 -3.14 4.39
CA ARG A 114 -16.41 -2.76 3.67
C ARG A 114 -17.42 -2.21 4.67
N ASP A 115 -17.94 -1.01 4.39
CA ASP A 115 -18.96 -0.37 5.22
C ASP A 115 -20.37 -0.95 4.94
N ALA A 116 -21.35 -0.55 5.74
CA ALA A 116 -22.74 -0.97 5.58
C ALA A 116 -23.36 -0.50 4.24
N LYS A 117 -22.78 0.50 3.60
CA LYS A 117 -23.20 1.02 2.28
C LYS A 117 -22.52 0.30 1.11
N GLY A 118 -21.68 -0.68 1.40
CA GLY A 118 -20.95 -1.47 0.39
C GLY A 118 -19.66 -0.80 -0.13
N ARG A 119 -19.26 0.35 0.40
CA ARG A 119 -18.01 1.03 0.01
C ARG A 119 -16.85 0.43 0.79
N THR A 120 -15.67 0.42 0.20
CA THR A 120 -14.47 -0.02 0.89
C THR A 120 -13.64 1.19 1.40
N ASN A 121 -12.81 0.96 2.41
CA ASN A 121 -11.84 1.94 2.85
C ASN A 121 -10.84 2.32 1.74
N LEU A 122 -10.62 1.43 0.77
CA LEU A 122 -9.78 1.70 -0.40
C LEU A 122 -10.44 2.70 -1.36
N ASP A 123 -11.76 2.63 -1.55
CA ASP A 123 -12.51 3.60 -2.36
C ASP A 123 -12.45 5.01 -1.73
N ALA A 124 -12.55 5.06 -0.39
CA ALA A 124 -12.42 6.32 0.35
C ALA A 124 -11.05 6.96 0.17
N LEU A 125 -10.00 6.15 0.12
CA LEU A 125 -8.65 6.62 -0.12
C LEU A 125 -8.45 7.11 -1.56
N GLN A 126 -9.07 6.47 -2.55
CA GLN A 126 -8.99 6.92 -3.94
C GLN A 126 -9.49 8.37 -4.11
N SER A 127 -10.61 8.69 -3.45
CA SER A 127 -11.18 10.03 -3.52
C SER A 127 -10.27 11.10 -2.92
N GLN A 128 -9.34 10.70 -2.06
CA GLN A 128 -8.39 11.60 -1.40
C GLN A 128 -6.99 11.60 -2.07
N GLY A 129 -6.63 10.52 -2.77
CA GLY A 129 -5.30 10.30 -3.35
C GLY A 129 -4.91 11.29 -4.46
N GLY A 130 -5.87 11.99 -5.06
CA GLY A 130 -5.59 13.08 -6.01
C GLY A 130 -4.84 14.27 -5.40
N ARG A 131 -4.86 14.41 -4.07
CA ARG A 131 -4.14 15.47 -3.35
C ARG A 131 -2.68 15.10 -3.01
N ALA A 132 -2.34 13.82 -3.07
CA ALA A 132 -1.03 13.32 -2.68
C ALA A 132 0.11 13.65 -3.67
N GLN A 133 -0.22 14.05 -4.89
CA GLN A 133 0.77 14.40 -5.94
C GLN A 133 1.47 15.76 -5.74
N GLN A 134 1.17 16.50 -4.67
CA GLN A 134 1.70 17.86 -4.44
C GLN A 134 2.98 17.91 -3.61
N VAL A 135 3.70 16.81 -3.46
CA VAL A 135 4.94 16.82 -2.63
C VAL A 135 6.12 17.50 -3.32
N GLY A 136 5.96 17.90 -4.57
CA GLY A 136 6.98 18.70 -5.27
C GLY A 136 8.26 17.93 -5.64
N MET A 137 8.24 16.60 -5.56
CA MET A 137 9.34 15.71 -5.97
C MET A 137 8.87 14.77 -7.07
N GLU A 138 9.66 14.65 -8.13
CA GLU A 138 9.44 13.70 -9.22
C GLU A 138 9.96 12.32 -8.83
N PHE A 139 9.12 11.29 -8.90
CA PHE A 139 9.55 9.91 -8.68
C PHE A 139 10.28 9.38 -9.94
N VAL A 140 11.54 8.98 -9.77
CA VAL A 140 12.40 8.46 -10.85
C VAL A 140 12.42 6.94 -10.85
N GLY A 141 12.49 6.30 -9.67
CA GLY A 141 12.50 4.85 -9.55
C GLY A 141 13.18 4.33 -8.30
N ILE A 142 13.14 3.00 -8.17
CA ILE A 142 13.80 2.23 -7.12
C ILE A 142 14.73 1.24 -7.82
N GLU A 143 16.03 1.30 -7.55
CA GLU A 143 17.01 0.37 -8.14
C GLU A 143 16.80 -1.04 -7.60
N THR A 144 16.62 -1.17 -6.29
CA THR A 144 16.34 -2.45 -5.62
C THR A 144 15.21 -2.30 -4.62
N LEU A 145 14.13 -3.05 -4.82
CA LEU A 145 13.02 -3.21 -3.88
C LEU A 145 13.12 -4.58 -3.24
N ASN A 146 13.19 -4.63 -1.90
CA ASN A 146 13.04 -5.85 -1.11
C ASN A 146 11.69 -5.82 -0.40
N LEU A 147 10.79 -6.72 -0.77
CA LEU A 147 9.39 -6.71 -0.36
C LEU A 147 9.03 -7.95 0.44
N THR A 148 8.54 -7.74 1.66
CA THR A 148 7.87 -8.77 2.46
C THR A 148 6.40 -8.39 2.60
N LEU A 149 5.50 -9.31 2.22
CA LEU A 149 4.05 -9.15 2.38
C LEU A 149 3.50 -10.29 3.23
N GLY A 150 2.94 -9.95 4.38
CA GLY A 150 2.35 -10.88 5.32
C GLY A 150 0.95 -11.31 4.90
N LYS A 151 -0.07 -10.58 5.31
CA LYS A 151 -1.47 -10.96 5.11
C LYS A 151 -2.38 -9.81 4.71
N LEU A 152 -3.46 -10.17 4.03
CA LEU A 152 -4.62 -9.34 3.76
C LEU A 152 -5.78 -9.82 4.63
N ARG A 153 -6.40 -8.92 5.36
CA ARG A 153 -7.66 -9.16 6.07
C ARG A 153 -8.78 -8.39 5.39
N TYR A 154 -9.87 -9.06 5.09
CA TYR A 154 -11.10 -8.44 4.62
C TYR A 154 -12.16 -8.51 5.71
N ILE A 155 -12.77 -7.38 6.04
CA ILE A 155 -13.81 -7.26 7.07
C ILE A 155 -15.05 -6.64 6.41
N ASP A 156 -16.21 -7.30 6.52
CA ASP A 156 -17.49 -6.73 6.15
C ASP A 156 -18.22 -6.28 7.41
N LEU A 157 -18.43 -4.97 7.59
CA LEU A 157 -19.12 -4.41 8.76
C LEU A 157 -20.60 -4.75 8.80
N LYS A 158 -21.20 -5.10 7.64
CA LYS A 158 -22.60 -5.53 7.57
C LYS A 158 -22.78 -6.99 7.96
N ASP A 159 -21.80 -7.83 7.63
CA ASP A 159 -21.80 -9.25 7.99
C ASP A 159 -20.40 -9.67 8.50
N PRO A 160 -20.14 -9.53 9.80
CA PRO A 160 -18.85 -9.88 10.39
C PRO A 160 -18.44 -11.35 10.19
N LYS A 161 -19.39 -12.25 9.88
CA LYS A 161 -19.11 -13.66 9.57
C LYS A 161 -18.36 -13.83 8.24
N GLN A 162 -18.39 -12.82 7.38
CA GLN A 162 -17.66 -12.80 6.11
C GLN A 162 -16.22 -12.27 6.21
N THR A 163 -15.70 -12.14 7.43
CA THR A 163 -14.28 -11.82 7.61
C THR A 163 -13.42 -12.92 6.98
N LYS A 164 -12.49 -12.51 6.13
CA LYS A 164 -11.55 -13.39 5.41
C LYS A 164 -10.13 -12.93 5.66
N GLU A 165 -9.23 -13.89 5.78
CA GLU A 165 -7.80 -13.62 5.87
C GLU A 165 -7.06 -14.42 4.80
N VAL A 166 -6.14 -13.76 4.11
CA VAL A 166 -5.33 -14.36 3.05
C VAL A 166 -3.87 -14.03 3.33
N SER A 167 -3.04 -15.05 3.48
CA SER A 167 -1.59 -14.88 3.64
C SER A 167 -0.94 -14.74 2.26
N PHE A 168 -0.17 -13.69 2.01
CA PHE A 168 0.60 -13.56 0.77
C PHE A 168 1.82 -14.49 0.75
N GLY A 169 2.41 -14.77 1.91
CA GLY A 169 3.56 -15.65 2.04
C GLY A 169 4.79 -15.19 1.25
N LEU A 170 4.87 -13.89 0.93
CA LEU A 170 6.05 -13.29 0.32
C LEU A 170 7.04 -12.87 1.40
N LYS A 171 8.25 -13.38 1.30
CA LYS A 171 9.35 -13.04 2.20
C LYS A 171 10.54 -12.59 1.38
N GLU A 172 11.00 -11.35 1.64
CA GLU A 172 12.22 -10.79 1.06
C GLU A 172 12.31 -10.92 -0.47
N GLU A 173 11.16 -10.73 -1.15
CA GLU A 173 11.12 -10.76 -2.62
C GLU A 173 11.85 -9.55 -3.18
N VAL A 174 12.85 -9.81 -4.03
CA VAL A 174 13.68 -8.76 -4.61
C VAL A 174 13.20 -8.44 -6.02
N VAL A 175 12.95 -7.16 -6.28
CA VAL A 175 12.60 -6.64 -7.61
C VAL A 175 13.56 -5.50 -7.95
N HIS A 176 14.11 -5.52 -9.17
CA HIS A 176 15.05 -4.51 -9.62
C HIS A 176 14.39 -3.54 -10.60
N ASN A 177 14.88 -2.30 -10.62
CA ASN A 177 14.51 -1.26 -11.57
C ASN A 177 13.00 -0.95 -11.61
N VAL A 178 12.41 -0.76 -10.42
CA VAL A 178 10.98 -0.45 -10.27
C VAL A 178 10.75 1.04 -10.58
N LYS A 179 10.07 1.33 -11.68
CA LYS A 179 9.68 2.70 -12.10
C LYS A 179 8.18 2.93 -12.00
N SER A 180 7.40 1.86 -11.93
CA SER A 180 5.93 1.91 -11.87
C SER A 180 5.36 0.72 -11.11
N ALA A 181 4.09 0.80 -10.76
CA ALA A 181 3.36 -0.35 -10.20
C ALA A 181 3.29 -1.55 -11.16
N GLY A 182 3.45 -1.32 -12.46
CA GLY A 182 3.48 -2.39 -13.48
C GLY A 182 4.66 -3.34 -13.29
N ASP A 183 5.79 -2.82 -12.82
CA ASP A 183 7.02 -3.60 -12.62
C ASP A 183 6.89 -4.62 -11.48
N LEU A 184 5.86 -4.48 -10.65
CA LEU A 184 5.52 -5.43 -9.58
C LEU A 184 4.60 -6.58 -10.05
N SER A 185 4.23 -6.60 -11.32
CA SER A 185 3.31 -7.62 -11.87
C SER A 185 3.82 -9.04 -11.70
N GLY A 186 5.13 -9.28 -11.81
CA GLY A 186 5.76 -10.59 -11.60
C GLY A 186 5.62 -11.08 -10.14
N VAL A 187 5.77 -10.18 -9.18
CA VAL A 187 5.56 -10.48 -7.76
C VAL A 187 4.11 -10.89 -7.51
N MET A 188 3.18 -10.17 -8.12
CA MET A 188 1.74 -10.48 -7.96
C MET A 188 1.35 -11.78 -8.62
N LEU A 189 1.97 -12.12 -9.75
CA LEU A 189 1.78 -13.44 -10.36
C LEU A 189 2.28 -14.55 -9.43
N LYS A 190 3.44 -14.38 -8.79
CA LYS A 190 3.94 -15.33 -7.77
C LYS A 190 2.96 -15.51 -6.62
N VAL A 191 2.37 -14.41 -6.11
CA VAL A 191 1.33 -14.47 -5.06
C VAL A 191 0.13 -15.28 -5.55
N ALA A 192 -0.37 -14.96 -6.75
CA ALA A 192 -1.53 -15.64 -7.31
C ALA A 192 -1.29 -17.14 -7.50
N LEU A 193 -0.11 -17.54 -7.99
CA LEU A 193 0.26 -18.93 -8.17
C LEU A 193 0.43 -19.69 -6.84
N LYS A 194 1.04 -19.04 -5.83
CA LYS A 194 1.22 -19.63 -4.49
C LYS A 194 -0.09 -19.89 -3.77
N GLN A 195 -1.04 -18.99 -3.90
CA GLN A 195 -2.34 -19.07 -3.23
C GLN A 195 -3.34 -19.97 -3.98
N GLY A 196 -3.04 -20.32 -5.23
CA GLY A 196 -3.89 -21.18 -6.05
C GLY A 196 -5.31 -20.63 -6.26
N ALA A 197 -6.24 -21.52 -6.55
CA ALA A 197 -7.66 -21.19 -6.77
C ALA A 197 -8.37 -20.59 -5.54
N GLY A 198 -7.81 -20.71 -4.34
CA GLY A 198 -8.38 -20.15 -3.11
C GLY A 198 -8.49 -18.62 -3.12
N LEU A 199 -7.55 -17.93 -3.76
CA LEU A 199 -7.62 -16.48 -3.97
C LEU A 199 -8.63 -16.10 -5.07
N LEU A 200 -8.79 -16.97 -6.07
CA LEU A 200 -9.62 -16.72 -7.24
C LEU A 200 -11.07 -17.20 -7.07
N GLY A 201 -11.31 -18.13 -6.14
CA GLY A 201 -12.62 -18.81 -5.98
C GLY A 201 -13.57 -18.18 -4.94
N GLY A 202 -13.16 -17.15 -4.21
CA GLY A 202 -14.01 -16.54 -3.18
C GLY A 202 -14.85 -15.38 -3.72
N GLY A 203 -16.16 -15.43 -3.52
CA GLY A 203 -17.08 -14.33 -3.89
C GLY A 203 -16.72 -12.96 -3.31
N TRP A 204 -15.88 -12.91 -2.27
CA TRP A 204 -15.33 -11.69 -1.68
C TRP A 204 -14.35 -10.96 -2.61
N LEU A 205 -13.63 -11.70 -3.47
CA LEU A 205 -12.82 -11.10 -4.54
C LEU A 205 -13.69 -10.36 -5.54
N ASN A 206 -14.86 -10.90 -5.88
CA ASN A 206 -15.82 -10.22 -6.74
C ASN A 206 -16.37 -8.94 -6.10
N ALA A 207 -16.44 -8.88 -4.77
CA ALA A 207 -16.79 -7.67 -4.04
C ALA A 207 -15.64 -6.63 -4.04
N LEU A 208 -14.39 -7.07 -4.15
CA LEU A 208 -13.21 -6.20 -4.25
C LEU A 208 -12.89 -5.79 -5.70
N LEU A 209 -13.26 -6.60 -6.70
CA LEU A 209 -12.93 -6.36 -8.11
C LEU A 209 -13.36 -4.97 -8.60
N PRO A 210 -14.55 -4.44 -8.26
CA PRO A 210 -14.95 -3.08 -8.68
C PRO A 210 -14.04 -2.00 -8.07
N SER A 211 -13.70 -2.09 -6.79
CA SER A 211 -12.78 -1.16 -6.13
C SER A 211 -11.34 -1.29 -6.63
N LEU A 212 -11.03 -2.40 -7.33
CA LEU A 212 -9.76 -2.67 -7.99
C LEU A 212 -9.75 -2.25 -9.48
N GLY A 213 -10.87 -1.69 -9.99
CA GLY A 213 -11.02 -1.35 -11.41
C GLY A 213 -11.02 -2.60 -12.33
N MET A 214 -11.40 -3.76 -11.80
CA MET A 214 -11.48 -5.02 -12.54
C MET A 214 -12.94 -5.42 -12.71
N SER A 215 -13.33 -5.80 -13.92
CA SER A 215 -14.63 -6.42 -14.15
C SER A 215 -14.62 -7.86 -13.59
N PRO A 216 -15.74 -8.32 -12.98
CA PRO A 216 -15.84 -9.72 -12.58
C PRO A 216 -15.60 -10.61 -13.79
N THR A 217 -14.67 -11.55 -13.68
CA THR A 217 -14.47 -12.57 -14.71
C THR A 217 -15.75 -13.36 -14.86
N ASN A 218 -16.34 -13.34 -16.05
CA ASN A 218 -17.47 -14.20 -16.39
C ASN A 218 -17.08 -15.66 -16.07
N GLN A 219 -17.69 -16.25 -15.06
CA GLN A 219 -17.66 -17.69 -14.87
C GLN A 219 -18.34 -18.33 -16.10
N PRO A 220 -17.73 -19.29 -16.78
CA PRO A 220 -18.43 -20.07 -17.79
C PRO A 220 -19.44 -20.98 -17.07
N GLY A 221 -20.68 -20.54 -16.92
CA GLY A 221 -21.70 -21.33 -16.22
C GLY A 221 -23.09 -20.70 -16.18
N ASN A 222 -23.27 -19.46 -16.59
CA ASN A 222 -24.60 -18.82 -16.53
C ASN A 222 -25.01 -18.25 -17.89
N GLN A 223 -25.02 -19.10 -18.92
CA GLN A 223 -25.78 -18.79 -20.15
C GLN A 223 -27.24 -19.15 -19.90
N PRO A 224 -28.19 -18.19 -20.05
CA PRO A 224 -29.59 -18.54 -20.04
C PRO A 224 -29.85 -19.50 -21.21
N PRO A 225 -30.77 -20.48 -21.04
CA PRO A 225 -31.09 -21.43 -22.10
C PRO A 225 -31.64 -20.70 -23.32
N PRO A 226 -31.36 -21.17 -24.53
CA PRO A 226 -31.86 -20.55 -25.76
C PRO A 226 -33.39 -20.58 -25.77
N ARG A 227 -34.01 -19.41 -26.00
CA ARG A 227 -35.43 -19.30 -26.18
C ARG A 227 -35.83 -20.07 -27.47
N LYS A 228 -36.71 -21.06 -27.30
CA LYS A 228 -37.41 -21.70 -28.41
C LYS A 228 -38.51 -20.79 -28.93
#